data_d5dee221e24c6e4d3146277059038d4b
#
_entry.id   d5dee221e24c6e4d3146277059038d4b
#
_cell.length_a   1.000
_cell.length_b   1.000
_cell.length_c   1.000
_cell.angle_alpha   90.00
_cell.angle_beta   90.00
_cell.angle_gamma   90.00
#
_symmetry.space_group_name_H-M   'P 1'
#
loop_
_entity.id
_entity.type
_entity.pdbx_description
1 polymer ?
#
loop_
_entity_poly.entity_id
_entity_poly.type
_entity_poly.pdbx_seq_one_letter_code
_entity_poly.pdbx_strand_id
1 'polypeptide(L)'
;MLWNNIFAIPNGGHRHVSVATKLKAEGVRRGVPDIFCAAPTERHAGLFIEMKIKPNRPSKNQKEWLARLEDAGYRTEVCYSFEEAHSVITSHMRQAIEHYDKAHQDNGKDTEPV
;
A
#
# COMPACT_ATOMS: atom_id res chain seq x y z
N MET A 1 1.16 16.28 -2.25
CA MET A 1 0.06 15.68 -3.02
C MET A 1 -0.03 14.20 -2.72
N LEU A 2 -1.17 13.59 -3.06
CA LEU A 2 -1.43 12.18 -2.75
C LEU A 2 -0.39 11.22 -3.32
N TRP A 3 0.21 11.55 -4.47
CA TRP A 3 1.24 10.71 -5.09
C TRP A 3 2.48 10.54 -4.20
N ASN A 4 2.71 11.46 -3.27
CA ASN A 4 3.82 11.35 -2.32
C ASN A 4 3.52 10.35 -1.20
N ASN A 5 2.31 9.82 -1.15
CA ASN A 5 1.91 8.85 -0.12
C ASN A 5 2.24 7.41 -0.51
N ILE A 6 2.93 7.20 -1.63
CA ILE A 6 3.31 5.87 -2.11
C ILE A 6 4.76 5.62 -1.75
N PHE A 7 5.04 4.52 -1.06
CA PHE A 7 6.40 4.20 -0.66
C PHE A 7 6.60 2.69 -0.54
N ALA A 8 7.86 2.29 -0.65
CA ALA A 8 8.27 0.91 -0.51
C ALA A 8 8.40 0.53 0.97
N ILE A 9 8.04 -0.70 1.28
CA ILE A 9 8.16 -1.24 2.63
C ILE A 9 9.39 -2.14 2.67
N PRO A 10 10.34 -1.92 3.59
CA PRO A 10 11.49 -2.81 3.70
C PRO A 10 11.02 -4.22 4.06
N ASN A 11 11.44 -5.19 3.28
CA ASN A 11 11.14 -6.60 3.52
C ASN A 11 12.43 -7.37 3.73
N GLY A 12 12.32 -8.48 4.45
CA GLY A 12 13.45 -9.36 4.64
C GLY A 12 13.85 -9.97 3.32
N GLY A 13 14.91 -9.72 2.74
CA GLY A 13 15.49 -10.38 1.58
C GLY A 13 16.74 -11.10 1.99
N HIS A 14 17.62 -11.35 1.03
CA HIS A 14 18.94 -11.90 1.31
C HIS A 14 19.78 -10.86 2.04
N ARG A 15 19.80 -10.94 3.36
CA ARG A 15 20.51 -10.00 4.20
C ARG A 15 21.40 -10.73 5.18
N HIS A 16 22.47 -10.07 5.58
CA HIS A 16 23.29 -10.57 6.64
C HIS A 16 22.45 -10.72 7.93
N VAL A 17 22.72 -11.76 8.71
CA VAL A 17 21.95 -12.08 9.92
C VAL A 17 21.84 -10.88 10.86
N SER A 18 22.94 -10.15 11.06
CA SER A 18 22.94 -8.99 11.95
C SER A 18 22.02 -7.86 11.45
N VAL A 19 21.98 -7.65 10.14
CA VAL A 19 21.08 -6.65 9.53
C VAL A 19 19.64 -7.10 9.64
N ALA A 20 19.36 -8.38 9.38
CA ALA A 20 18.01 -8.94 9.51
C ALA A 20 17.49 -8.82 10.94
N THR A 21 18.35 -9.10 11.93
CA THR A 21 17.99 -8.97 13.34
C THR A 21 17.67 -7.53 13.71
N LYS A 22 18.50 -6.60 13.23
CA LYS A 22 18.29 -5.17 13.47
C LYS A 22 16.96 -4.69 12.88
N LEU A 23 16.68 -5.05 11.64
CA LEU A 23 15.43 -4.68 10.97
C LEU A 23 14.21 -5.25 11.69
N LYS A 24 14.29 -6.48 12.17
CA LYS A 24 13.22 -7.09 12.95
C LYS A 24 12.97 -6.32 14.24
N ALA A 25 14.04 -5.90 14.92
CA ALA A 25 13.93 -5.11 16.14
C ALA A 25 13.30 -3.74 15.87
N GLU A 26 13.50 -3.20 14.67
CA GLU A 26 12.91 -1.93 14.25
C GLU A 26 11.47 -2.06 13.74
N GLY A 27 10.89 -3.25 13.83
CA GLY A 27 9.48 -3.46 13.46
C GLY A 27 9.25 -4.03 12.06
N VAL A 28 10.30 -4.38 11.35
CA VAL A 28 10.16 -5.02 10.04
C VAL A 28 9.58 -6.42 10.24
N ARG A 29 8.56 -6.75 9.48
CA ARG A 29 7.86 -8.04 9.56
C ARG A 29 7.95 -8.77 8.23
N ARG A 30 8.23 -10.07 8.30
CA ARG A 30 8.30 -10.92 7.11
C ARG A 30 6.91 -11.07 6.50
N GLY A 31 6.82 -10.96 5.18
CA GLY A 31 5.59 -11.21 4.44
C GLY A 31 4.68 -10.00 4.26
N VAL A 32 5.02 -8.86 4.85
CA VAL A 32 4.30 -7.62 4.59
C VAL A 32 4.50 -7.24 3.12
N PRO A 33 3.46 -6.77 2.40
CA PRO A 33 3.61 -6.40 0.99
C PRO A 33 4.69 -5.34 0.75
N ASP A 34 5.14 -5.25 -0.51
CA ASP A 34 6.30 -4.44 -0.87
C ASP A 34 6.03 -2.94 -0.94
N ILE A 35 4.81 -2.55 -1.26
CA ILE A 35 4.46 -1.15 -1.51
C ILE A 35 3.20 -0.79 -0.73
N PHE A 36 3.21 0.38 -0.12
CA PHE A 36 2.03 0.94 0.53
C PHE A 36 1.69 2.29 -0.09
N CYS A 37 0.42 2.48 -0.37
CA CYS A 37 -0.14 3.76 -0.78
C CYS A 37 -1.09 4.24 0.31
N ALA A 38 -0.66 5.26 1.05
CA ALA A 38 -1.41 5.82 2.17
C ALA A 38 -2.41 6.87 1.69
N ALA A 39 -3.26 6.47 0.76
CA ALA A 39 -4.30 7.32 0.20
C ALA A 39 -5.65 6.60 0.32
N PRO A 40 -6.54 7.08 1.19
CA PRO A 40 -7.83 6.42 1.37
C PRO A 40 -8.77 6.69 0.21
N THR A 41 -9.63 5.70 -0.06
CA THR A 41 -10.75 5.84 -0.98
C THR A 41 -12.04 5.70 -0.18
N GLU A 42 -13.16 5.81 -0.86
CA GLU A 42 -14.45 5.59 -0.20
C GLU A 42 -14.55 4.18 0.40
N ARG A 43 -13.90 3.20 -0.23
CA ARG A 43 -13.99 1.79 0.18
C ARG A 43 -12.82 1.29 1.00
N HIS A 44 -11.67 1.91 0.88
CA HIS A 44 -10.44 1.37 1.47
C HIS A 44 -9.63 2.44 2.19
N ALA A 45 -8.96 2.03 3.26
CA ALA A 45 -8.10 2.92 4.02
C ALA A 45 -6.78 3.24 3.30
N GLY A 46 -6.40 2.42 2.36
CA GLY A 46 -5.20 2.55 1.56
C GLY A 46 -5.01 1.34 0.68
N LEU A 47 -3.86 1.25 0.03
CA LEU A 47 -3.55 0.18 -0.91
C LEU A 47 -2.20 -0.44 -0.58
N PHE A 48 -2.15 -1.77 -0.52
CA PHE A 48 -0.90 -2.53 -0.44
C PHE A 48 -0.71 -3.34 -1.72
N ILE A 49 0.51 -3.37 -2.24
CA ILE A 49 0.86 -4.16 -3.42
C ILE A 49 2.00 -5.11 -3.09
N GLU A 50 1.81 -6.38 -3.40
CA GLU A 50 2.85 -7.39 -3.38
C GLU A 50 3.36 -7.58 -4.80
N MET A 51 4.65 -7.35 -5.03
CA MET A 51 5.25 -7.55 -6.35
C MET A 51 5.79 -8.97 -6.47
N LYS A 52 5.50 -9.62 -7.57
CA LYS A 52 5.97 -10.98 -7.86
C LYS A 52 6.47 -11.07 -9.29
N ILE A 53 7.38 -12.00 -9.52
CA ILE A 53 7.88 -12.34 -10.85
C ILE A 53 7.38 -13.76 -11.17
N LYS A 54 6.66 -13.90 -12.30
CA LYS A 54 6.16 -15.22 -12.70
C LYS A 54 7.31 -16.19 -12.87
N PRO A 55 7.14 -17.46 -12.49
CA PRO A 55 5.90 -18.11 -12.07
C PRO A 55 5.67 -18.06 -10.55
N ASN A 56 6.41 -17.24 -9.80
CA ASN A 56 6.31 -17.18 -8.36
C ASN A 56 4.94 -16.68 -7.91
N ARG A 57 4.50 -17.19 -6.77
CA ARG A 57 3.23 -16.80 -6.16
C ARG A 57 3.49 -16.34 -4.72
N PRO A 58 2.58 -15.58 -4.13
CA PRO A 58 2.75 -15.20 -2.74
C PRO A 58 2.95 -16.41 -1.84
N SER A 59 3.89 -16.30 -0.92
CA SER A 59 4.15 -17.31 0.10
C SER A 59 2.99 -17.37 1.10
N LYS A 60 3.02 -18.39 1.98
CA LYS A 60 2.03 -18.50 3.05
C LYS A 60 1.99 -17.24 3.91
N ASN A 61 3.15 -16.75 4.34
CA ASN A 61 3.23 -15.52 5.14
C ASN A 61 2.66 -14.31 4.40
N GLN A 62 2.97 -14.19 3.12
CA GLN A 62 2.45 -13.09 2.30
C GLN A 62 0.94 -13.17 2.14
N LYS A 63 0.39 -14.36 1.93
CA LYS A 63 -1.06 -14.54 1.83
C LYS A 63 -1.75 -14.19 3.14
N GLU A 64 -1.18 -14.58 4.26
CA GLU A 64 -1.72 -14.26 5.58
C GLU A 64 -1.74 -12.76 5.83
N TRP A 65 -0.68 -12.05 5.43
CA TRP A 65 -0.63 -10.60 5.53
C TRP A 65 -1.66 -9.92 4.64
N LEU A 66 -1.79 -10.38 3.39
CA LEU A 66 -2.79 -9.83 2.48
C LEU A 66 -4.20 -9.97 3.05
N ALA A 67 -4.54 -11.15 3.57
CA ALA A 67 -5.85 -11.38 4.18
C ALA A 67 -6.08 -10.50 5.40
N ARG A 68 -5.06 -10.38 6.25
CA ARG A 68 -5.13 -9.55 7.46
C ARG A 68 -5.35 -8.08 7.11
N LEU A 69 -4.68 -7.59 6.06
CA LEU A 69 -4.82 -6.21 5.64
C LEU A 69 -6.18 -5.93 5.00
N GLU A 70 -6.71 -6.89 4.23
CA GLU A 70 -8.07 -6.77 3.70
C GLU A 70 -9.09 -6.68 4.83
N ASP A 71 -8.94 -7.53 5.85
CA ASP A 71 -9.82 -7.49 7.01
C ASP A 71 -9.73 -6.16 7.75
N ALA A 72 -8.59 -5.51 7.69
CA ALA A 72 -8.37 -4.20 8.32
C ALA A 72 -8.88 -3.04 7.46
N GLY A 73 -9.42 -3.31 6.28
CA GLY A 73 -10.02 -2.28 5.43
C GLY A 73 -9.13 -1.75 4.33
N TYR A 74 -8.00 -2.41 4.05
CA TYR A 74 -7.10 -2.01 2.97
C TYR A 74 -7.39 -2.78 1.69
N ARG A 75 -7.14 -2.12 0.56
CA ARG A 75 -7.11 -2.80 -0.73
C ARG A 75 -5.76 -3.51 -0.85
N THR A 76 -5.78 -4.76 -1.32
CA THR A 76 -4.55 -5.51 -1.57
C THR A 76 -4.52 -6.03 -2.98
N GLU A 77 -3.35 -6.00 -3.62
CA GLU A 77 -3.16 -6.49 -4.98
C GLU A 77 -1.83 -7.21 -5.08
N VAL A 78 -1.79 -8.24 -5.91
CA VAL A 78 -0.55 -8.92 -6.30
C VAL A 78 -0.29 -8.57 -7.74
N CYS A 79 0.85 -7.97 -8.03
CA CYS A 79 1.19 -7.50 -9.36
C CYS A 79 2.44 -8.20 -9.88
N TYR A 80 2.43 -8.57 -11.16
CA TYR A 80 3.49 -9.34 -11.78
C TYR A 80 4.32 -8.53 -12.77
N SER A 81 4.03 -7.25 -12.90
CA SER A 81 4.80 -6.36 -13.77
C SER A 81 4.65 -4.92 -13.29
N PHE A 82 5.56 -4.07 -13.76
CA PHE A 82 5.44 -2.63 -13.53
C PHE A 82 4.12 -2.09 -14.09
N GLU A 83 3.72 -2.57 -15.26
CA GLU A 83 2.49 -2.13 -15.93
C GLU A 83 1.25 -2.47 -15.10
N GLU A 84 1.20 -3.66 -14.52
CA GLU A 84 0.10 -4.04 -13.64
C GLU A 84 0.06 -3.15 -12.40
N ALA A 85 1.20 -2.94 -11.75
CA ALA A 85 1.29 -2.10 -10.57
C ALA A 85 0.90 -0.66 -10.89
N HIS A 86 1.38 -0.14 -12.00
CA HIS A 86 1.05 1.23 -12.44
C HIS A 86 -0.46 1.37 -12.67
N SER A 87 -1.07 0.39 -13.31
CA SER A 87 -2.50 0.40 -13.57
C SER A 87 -3.31 0.39 -12.26
N VAL A 88 -2.91 -0.44 -11.31
CA VAL A 88 -3.57 -0.52 -10.00
C VAL A 88 -3.41 0.80 -9.24
N ILE A 89 -2.21 1.35 -9.21
CA ILE A 89 -1.94 2.61 -8.51
C ILE A 89 -2.75 3.74 -9.14
N THR A 90 -2.77 3.84 -10.47
CA THR A 90 -3.51 4.87 -11.17
C THR A 90 -5.00 4.79 -10.87
N SER A 91 -5.56 3.59 -10.91
CA SER A 91 -6.97 3.36 -10.56
C SER A 91 -7.26 3.76 -9.12
N HIS A 92 -6.41 3.35 -8.20
CA HIS A 92 -6.58 3.65 -6.78
C HIS A 92 -6.47 5.16 -6.53
N MET A 93 -5.48 5.82 -7.12
CA MET A 93 -5.28 7.25 -6.96
C MET A 93 -6.44 8.07 -7.52
N ARG A 94 -7.03 7.64 -8.62
CA ARG A 94 -8.22 8.28 -9.16
C ARG A 94 -9.37 8.24 -8.15
N GLN A 95 -9.60 7.09 -7.54
CA GLN A 95 -10.62 6.94 -6.51
C GLN A 95 -10.28 7.74 -5.25
N ALA A 96 -8.99 7.79 -4.88
CA ALA A 96 -8.54 8.54 -3.72
C ALA A 96 -8.74 10.05 -3.91
N ILE A 97 -8.46 10.55 -5.10
CA ILE A 97 -8.65 11.96 -5.42
C ILE A 97 -10.14 12.32 -5.37
N GLU A 98 -10.99 11.48 -5.94
CA GLU A 98 -12.44 11.69 -5.87
C GLU A 98 -12.93 11.71 -4.42
N HIS A 99 -12.44 10.78 -3.61
CA HIS A 99 -12.78 10.72 -2.20
C HIS A 99 -12.31 11.97 -1.45
N TYR A 100 -11.08 12.38 -1.70
CA TYR A 100 -10.50 13.59 -1.10
C TYR A 100 -11.31 14.82 -1.47
N ASP A 101 -11.63 14.98 -2.74
CA ASP A 101 -12.38 16.13 -3.24
C ASP A 101 -13.77 16.19 -2.61
N LYS A 102 -14.46 15.06 -2.50
CA LYS A 102 -15.76 14.99 -1.83
C LYS A 102 -15.66 15.41 -0.37
N ALA A 103 -14.65 14.89 0.33
CA ALA A 103 -14.47 15.18 1.75
C ALA A 103 -14.14 16.66 2.01
N HIS A 104 -13.51 17.33 1.06
CA HIS A 104 -13.09 18.73 1.18
C HIS A 104 -14.00 19.71 0.47
N GLN A 105 -14.99 19.25 -0.25
CA GLN A 105 -15.92 20.09 -0.98
C GLN A 105 -16.74 20.99 -0.05
N ASP A 106 -17.29 20.40 1.02
CA ASP A 106 -18.06 21.14 2.02
C ASP A 106 -17.15 22.04 2.85
N ASN A 107 -15.96 21.58 3.16
CA ASN A 107 -14.98 22.38 3.88
C ASN A 107 -14.59 23.63 3.10
N GLY A 108 -14.49 23.52 1.77
CA GLY A 108 -14.18 24.62 0.90
C GLY A 108 -15.26 25.70 0.89
N LYS A 109 -16.50 25.33 1.16
CA LYS A 109 -17.61 26.26 1.25
C LYS A 109 -17.69 26.95 2.60
N ASP A 110 -17.34 26.22 3.66
CA ASP A 110 -17.47 26.70 5.03
C ASP A 110 -16.21 27.38 5.52
N THR A 111 -15.09 27.15 4.87
CA THR A 111 -13.81 27.68 5.28
C THR A 111 -13.58 29.01 4.59
N GLU A 112 -13.69 30.07 5.33
CA GLU A 112 -13.32 31.35 4.81
C GLU A 112 -11.82 31.41 4.58
N PRO A 113 -11.37 32.05 3.50
CA PRO A 113 -9.95 32.28 3.30
C PRO A 113 -9.42 33.08 4.47
N VAL A 114 -8.47 32.52 5.11
CA VAL A 114 -7.87 33.17 6.28
C VAL A 114 -6.69 33.98 5.85
#